data_3c1070f1097f391e338554609be0a694
#
_entry.id   3c1070f1097f391e338554609be0a694
#
_cell.length_a   1.000
_cell.length_b   1.000
_cell.length_c   1.000
_cell.angle_alpha   90.00
_cell.angle_beta   90.00
_cell.angle_gamma   90.00
#
_symmetry.space_group_name_H-M   'P 1'
#
loop_
_entity.id
_entity.type
_entity.pdbx_description
1 polymer ?
#
loop_
_entity_poly.entity_id
_entity_poly.type
_entity_poly.pdbx_seq_one_letter_code
_entity_poly.pdbx_strand_id
1 'polypeptide(L)'
;MTTDSVSISELNRPLSEVKAELFKALAHPARVRALEVLAEGERTVGDLQPLVGIESSHLSQQLGVLRHAGLVSTRKEGSSVVYSLRDQRVAELLAVAKQLLLASLTQTRDLLADLTSEVHAG
;
A
#
# COMPACT_ATOMS: atom_id res chain seq x y z
N MET A 1 -10.98 -30.58 -2.70
CA MET A 1 -10.76 -30.11 -2.98
C MET A 1 -10.17 -29.19 -3.64
N THR A 2 -10.36 -28.43 -3.97
CA THR A 2 -9.67 -27.63 -4.88
C THR A 2 -9.46 -26.25 -4.41
N THR A 3 -8.31 -25.73 -4.62
CA THR A 3 -8.05 -24.36 -4.47
C THR A 3 -8.38 -23.69 -5.79
N ASP A 4 -9.53 -23.17 -5.90
CA ASP A 4 -10.07 -22.70 -7.17
C ASP A 4 -9.34 -21.52 -7.76
N SER A 5 -8.63 -20.75 -6.96
CA SER A 5 -8.04 -19.49 -7.40
C SER A 5 -6.58 -19.59 -7.81
N VAL A 6 -5.95 -20.76 -7.68
CA VAL A 6 -4.51 -20.91 -7.97
C VAL A 6 -4.29 -22.06 -8.93
N SER A 7 -3.67 -21.78 -10.06
CA SER A 7 -3.30 -22.81 -11.03
C SER A 7 -2.00 -23.51 -10.61
N ILE A 8 -1.75 -24.68 -11.17
CA ILE A 8 -0.52 -25.42 -10.91
C ILE A 8 0.69 -24.61 -11.39
N SER A 9 0.57 -23.88 -12.49
CA SER A 9 1.66 -23.04 -13.00
C SER A 9 2.01 -21.91 -12.04
N GLU A 10 1.01 -21.35 -11.35
CA GLU A 10 1.26 -20.33 -10.33
C GLU A 10 1.95 -20.90 -9.11
N LEU A 11 1.59 -22.12 -8.70
CA LEU A 11 2.23 -22.78 -7.58
C LEU A 11 3.72 -23.08 -7.83
N ASN A 12 4.10 -23.21 -9.10
CA ASN A 12 5.48 -23.49 -9.49
C ASN A 12 6.30 -22.24 -9.75
N ARG A 13 5.71 -21.04 -9.64
CA ARG A 13 6.42 -19.79 -9.86
C ARG A 13 7.38 -19.55 -8.69
N PRO A 14 8.58 -19.03 -8.97
CA PRO A 14 9.48 -18.60 -7.90
C PRO A 14 8.80 -17.60 -6.97
N LEU A 15 9.02 -17.79 -5.66
CA LEU A 15 8.44 -16.91 -4.66
C LEU A 15 8.88 -15.45 -4.86
N SER A 16 10.10 -15.24 -5.35
CA SER A 16 10.60 -13.90 -5.65
C SER A 16 9.74 -13.17 -6.68
N GLU A 17 9.25 -13.87 -7.69
CA GLU A 17 8.36 -13.27 -8.68
C GLU A 17 7.01 -12.89 -8.08
N VAL A 18 6.48 -13.76 -7.23
CA VAL A 18 5.20 -13.49 -6.54
C VAL A 18 5.33 -12.30 -5.60
N LYS A 19 6.43 -12.23 -4.85
CA LYS A 19 6.72 -11.08 -3.99
C LYS A 19 6.85 -9.80 -4.80
N ALA A 20 7.53 -9.86 -5.95
CA ALA A 20 7.68 -8.68 -6.81
C ALA A 20 6.34 -8.17 -7.31
N GLU A 21 5.40 -9.06 -7.61
CA GLU A 21 4.05 -8.67 -8.01
C GLU A 21 3.31 -7.95 -6.90
N LEU A 22 3.50 -8.39 -5.65
CA LEU A 22 2.95 -7.69 -4.49
C LEU A 22 3.47 -6.26 -4.42
N PHE A 23 4.78 -6.08 -4.51
CA PHE A 23 5.39 -4.75 -4.46
C PHE A 23 4.97 -3.89 -5.65
N LYS A 24 4.79 -4.49 -6.81
CA LYS A 24 4.29 -3.78 -7.99
C LYS A 24 2.87 -3.27 -7.77
N ALA A 25 2.02 -4.05 -7.11
CA ALA A 25 0.67 -3.63 -6.78
C ALA A 25 0.68 -2.46 -5.77
N LEU A 26 1.72 -2.34 -4.96
CA LEU A 26 1.89 -1.22 -4.03
C LEU A 26 2.54 0.01 -4.67
N ALA A 27 3.11 -0.12 -5.86
CA ALA A 27 3.97 0.90 -6.45
C ALA A 27 3.18 2.03 -7.15
N HIS A 28 2.22 2.62 -6.45
CA HIS A 28 1.45 3.77 -6.93
C HIS A 28 0.99 4.58 -5.72
N PRO A 29 1.23 5.90 -5.69
CA PRO A 29 0.90 6.72 -4.52
C PRO A 29 -0.57 6.61 -4.08
N ALA A 30 -1.49 6.61 -5.02
CA ALA A 30 -2.92 6.51 -4.70
C ALA A 30 -3.26 5.16 -4.06
N ARG A 31 -2.62 4.08 -4.51
CA ARG A 31 -2.84 2.76 -3.93
C ARG A 31 -2.29 2.67 -2.52
N VAL A 32 -1.08 3.19 -2.30
CA VAL A 32 -0.48 3.24 -0.96
C VAL A 32 -1.36 4.07 -0.04
N ARG A 33 -1.81 5.25 -0.49
CA ARG A 33 -2.66 6.12 0.33
C ARG A 33 -3.98 5.45 0.69
N ALA A 34 -4.61 4.77 -0.27
CA ALA A 34 -5.86 4.05 -0.01
C ALA A 34 -5.65 2.97 1.06
N LEU A 35 -4.57 2.21 0.97
CA LEU A 35 -4.26 1.17 1.96
C LEU A 35 -3.99 1.76 3.34
N GLU A 36 -3.31 2.89 3.42
CA GLU A 36 -3.06 3.58 4.70
C GLU A 36 -4.35 4.03 5.34
N VAL A 37 -5.29 4.57 4.56
CA VAL A 37 -6.60 4.97 5.07
C VAL A 37 -7.38 3.74 5.55
N LEU A 38 -7.38 2.67 4.78
CA LEU A 38 -8.06 1.42 5.14
C LEU A 38 -7.42 0.74 6.36
N ALA A 39 -6.15 1.00 6.63
CA ALA A 39 -5.49 0.53 7.84
C ALA A 39 -6.12 1.12 9.11
N GLU A 40 -6.71 2.31 9.00
CA GLU A 40 -7.41 2.97 10.10
C GLU A 40 -8.83 2.45 10.29
N GLY A 41 -9.37 1.80 9.29
CA GLY A 41 -10.72 1.25 9.33
C GLY A 41 -11.32 1.14 7.94
N GLU A 42 -12.38 0.34 7.82
CA GLU A 42 -13.05 0.16 6.54
C GLU A 42 -13.79 1.41 6.08
N ARG A 43 -13.95 1.54 4.75
CA ARG A 43 -14.51 2.74 4.13
C ARG A 43 -15.30 2.37 2.87
N THR A 44 -16.32 3.15 2.57
CA THR A 44 -16.93 3.14 1.23
C THR A 44 -16.04 3.95 0.28
N VAL A 45 -16.28 3.82 -1.02
CA VAL A 45 -15.55 4.64 -2.02
C VAL A 45 -15.80 6.13 -1.78
N GLY A 46 -17.04 6.48 -1.43
CA GLY A 46 -17.38 7.88 -1.13
C GLY A 46 -16.59 8.44 0.04
N ASP A 47 -16.35 7.62 1.07
CA ASP A 47 -15.55 8.03 2.23
C ASP A 47 -14.05 8.05 1.92
N LEU A 48 -13.60 7.15 1.06
CA LEU A 48 -12.18 7.09 0.67
C LEU A 48 -11.75 8.27 -0.20
N GLN A 49 -12.62 8.69 -1.10
CA GLN A 49 -12.30 9.63 -2.15
C GLN A 49 -11.69 10.94 -1.61
N PRO A 50 -12.28 11.63 -0.62
CA PRO A 50 -11.67 12.85 -0.10
C PRO A 50 -10.38 12.59 0.67
N LEU A 51 -10.21 11.41 1.25
CA LEU A 51 -9.02 11.07 2.03
C LEU A 51 -7.84 10.69 1.14
N VAL A 52 -8.10 10.10 -0.01
CA VAL A 52 -7.07 9.76 -0.99
C VAL A 52 -6.77 10.96 -1.90
N GLY A 53 -7.78 11.77 -2.21
CA GLY A 53 -7.59 13.03 -2.93
C GLY A 53 -7.51 12.92 -4.45
N ILE A 54 -8.12 11.89 -5.03
CA ILE A 54 -8.19 11.72 -6.49
C ILE A 54 -9.65 11.58 -6.92
N GLU A 55 -9.90 11.68 -8.23
CA GLU A 55 -11.25 11.51 -8.77
C GLU A 55 -11.81 10.12 -8.50
N SER A 56 -13.11 10.04 -8.33
CA SER A 56 -13.81 8.78 -8.02
C SER A 56 -13.54 7.67 -9.04
N SER A 57 -13.55 8.00 -10.33
CA SER A 57 -13.28 7.00 -11.37
C SER A 57 -11.86 6.47 -11.28
N HIS A 58 -10.89 7.36 -11.03
CA HIS A 58 -9.50 6.98 -10.88
C HIS A 58 -9.30 6.14 -9.60
N LEU A 59 -9.94 6.55 -8.51
CA LEU A 59 -9.90 5.78 -7.26
C LEU A 59 -10.48 4.38 -7.46
N SER A 60 -11.61 4.26 -8.14
CA SER A 60 -12.24 2.96 -8.42
C SER A 60 -11.29 2.05 -9.20
N GLN A 61 -10.57 2.61 -10.17
CA GLN A 61 -9.55 1.89 -10.92
C GLN A 61 -8.44 1.37 -10.00
N GLN A 62 -7.93 2.22 -9.12
CA GLN A 62 -6.86 1.84 -8.19
C GLN A 62 -7.33 0.79 -7.18
N LEU A 63 -8.55 0.92 -6.69
CA LEU A 63 -9.16 -0.07 -5.80
C LEU A 63 -9.34 -1.41 -6.51
N GLY A 64 -9.68 -1.38 -7.80
CA GLY A 64 -9.76 -2.58 -8.62
C GLY A 64 -8.42 -3.32 -8.71
N VAL A 65 -7.33 -2.59 -8.88
CA VAL A 65 -5.98 -3.17 -8.88
C VAL A 65 -5.67 -3.82 -7.53
N LEU A 66 -5.96 -3.13 -6.43
CA LEU A 66 -5.73 -3.65 -5.08
C LEU A 66 -6.58 -4.89 -4.79
N ARG A 67 -7.83 -4.88 -5.23
CA ARG A 67 -8.74 -6.01 -5.06
C ARG A 67 -8.25 -7.22 -5.84
N HIS A 68 -7.86 -7.01 -7.08
CA HIS A 68 -7.34 -8.08 -7.95
C HIS A 68 -6.05 -8.67 -7.37
N ALA A 69 -5.22 -7.84 -6.77
CA ALA A 69 -3.98 -8.29 -6.12
C ALA A 69 -4.22 -8.96 -4.76
N GLY A 70 -5.45 -8.97 -4.28
CA GLY A 70 -5.79 -9.62 -3.01
C GLY A 70 -5.43 -8.82 -1.77
N LEU A 71 -5.24 -7.51 -1.90
CA LEU A 71 -4.85 -6.64 -0.78
C LEU A 71 -6.04 -6.05 -0.06
N VAL A 72 -7.17 -5.93 -0.74
CA VAL A 72 -8.40 -5.43 -0.14
C VAL A 72 -9.55 -6.39 -0.41
N SER A 73 -10.54 -6.36 0.47
CA SER A 73 -11.80 -7.11 0.35
C SER A 73 -12.95 -6.12 0.26
N THR A 74 -14.04 -6.58 -0.30
CA THR A 74 -15.27 -5.78 -0.38
C THR A 74 -16.44 -6.56 0.18
N ARG A 75 -17.41 -5.83 0.72
CA ARG A 75 -18.71 -6.39 1.05
C ARG A 75 -19.80 -5.38 0.73
N LYS A 76 -20.97 -5.86 0.41
CA LYS A 76 -22.12 -4.99 0.20
C LYS A 76 -22.79 -4.68 1.53
N GLU A 77 -23.17 -3.42 1.70
CA GLU A 77 -23.91 -2.96 2.87
C GLU A 77 -24.98 -2.00 2.36
N GLY A 78 -26.18 -2.51 2.19
CA GLY A 78 -27.25 -1.78 1.51
C GLY A 78 -26.88 -1.55 0.04
N SER A 79 -26.93 -0.30 -0.41
CA SER A 79 -26.52 0.10 -1.76
C SER A 79 -25.05 0.45 -1.86
N SER A 80 -24.32 0.40 -0.75
CA SER A 80 -22.92 0.77 -0.69
C SER A 80 -22.01 -0.46 -0.75
N VAL A 81 -20.78 -0.25 -1.24
CA VAL A 81 -19.71 -1.25 -1.19
C VAL A 81 -18.68 -0.75 -0.20
N VAL A 82 -18.36 -1.58 0.79
CA VAL A 82 -17.39 -1.25 1.83
C VAL A 82 -16.09 -1.98 1.54
N TYR A 83 -15.00 -1.23 1.53
CA TYR A 83 -13.65 -1.77 1.33
C TYR A 83 -12.94 -1.91 2.67
N SER A 84 -12.16 -2.96 2.81
CA SER A 84 -11.33 -3.20 4.00
C SER A 84 -10.03 -3.86 3.59
N LEU A 85 -9.02 -3.77 4.44
CA LEU A 85 -7.81 -4.56 4.23
C LEU A 85 -8.15 -6.04 4.36
N ARG A 86 -7.66 -6.83 3.44
CA ARG A 86 -7.86 -8.28 3.50
C ARG A 86 -7.04 -8.90 4.63
N ASP A 87 -5.91 -8.31 4.95
CA ASP A 87 -5.00 -8.81 5.98
C ASP A 87 -4.32 -7.61 6.64
N GLN A 88 -4.38 -7.53 7.96
CA GLN A 88 -3.80 -6.41 8.70
C GLN A 88 -2.27 -6.32 8.56
N ARG A 89 -1.62 -7.38 8.12
CA ARG A 89 -0.18 -7.33 7.85
C ARG A 89 0.19 -6.40 6.71
N VAL A 90 -0.78 -6.05 5.85
CA VAL A 90 -0.56 -5.00 4.84
C VAL A 90 -0.27 -3.67 5.53
N ALA A 91 -0.99 -3.35 6.61
CA ALA A 91 -0.74 -2.14 7.39
C ALA A 91 0.64 -2.19 8.05
N GLU A 92 1.03 -3.35 8.56
CA GLU A 92 2.35 -3.55 9.18
C GLU A 92 3.47 -3.35 8.16
N LEU A 93 3.31 -3.86 6.95
CA LEU A 93 4.27 -3.70 5.87
C LEU A 93 4.48 -2.22 5.54
N LEU A 94 3.40 -1.47 5.43
CA LEU A 94 3.47 -0.04 5.15
C LEU A 94 4.11 0.73 6.31
N ALA A 95 3.86 0.32 7.55
CA ALA A 95 4.47 0.93 8.72
C ALA A 95 5.99 0.70 8.73
N VAL A 96 6.44 -0.49 8.37
CA VAL A 96 7.87 -0.80 8.28
C VAL A 96 8.51 0.03 7.17
N ALA A 97 7.85 0.16 6.03
CA ALA A 97 8.34 1.01 4.93
C ALA A 97 8.52 2.46 5.40
N LYS A 98 7.56 2.97 6.16
CA LYS A 98 7.65 4.31 6.74
C LYS A 98 8.86 4.44 7.66
N GLN A 99 9.09 3.46 8.53
CA GLN A 99 10.24 3.46 9.44
C GLN A 99 11.56 3.48 8.69
N LEU A 100 11.67 2.70 7.62
CA LEU A 100 12.87 2.68 6.78
C LEU A 100 13.13 4.05 6.15
N LEU A 101 12.07 4.68 5.61
CA LEU A 101 12.21 5.99 4.97
C LEU A 101 12.56 7.07 5.96
N LEU A 102 11.94 7.06 7.16
CA LEU A 102 12.24 8.05 8.19
C LEU A 102 13.68 7.90 8.69
N ALA A 103 14.17 6.69 8.85
CA ALA A 103 15.56 6.45 9.22
C ALA A 103 16.53 7.00 8.17
N SER A 104 16.27 6.75 6.89
CA SER A 104 17.07 7.26 5.79
C SER A 104 17.09 8.79 5.77
N LEU A 105 15.93 9.42 5.95
CA LEU A 105 15.82 10.88 5.96
C LEU A 105 16.58 11.48 7.15
N THR A 106 16.51 10.84 8.31
CA THR A 106 17.23 11.28 9.51
C THR A 106 18.74 11.20 9.28
N GLN A 107 19.22 10.10 8.72
CA GLN A 107 20.64 9.94 8.39
C GLN A 107 21.11 11.01 7.41
N THR A 108 20.34 11.29 6.39
CA THR A 108 20.66 12.33 5.41
C THR A 108 20.73 13.69 6.06
N ARG A 109 19.78 14.01 6.94
CA ARG A 109 19.74 15.27 7.66
C ARG A 109 20.98 15.42 8.56
N ASP A 110 21.34 14.38 9.28
CA ASP A 110 22.50 14.38 10.17
C ASP A 110 23.79 14.57 9.37
N LEU A 111 23.92 13.91 8.23
CA LEU A 111 25.07 14.07 7.35
C LEU A 111 25.18 15.49 6.84
N LEU A 112 24.07 16.09 6.43
CA LEU A 112 24.06 17.47 5.96
C LEU A 112 24.44 18.44 7.09
N ALA A 113 23.97 18.19 8.30
CA ALA A 113 24.34 19.00 9.47
C ALA A 113 25.83 18.92 9.75
N ASP A 114 26.42 17.72 9.68
CA ASP A 114 27.86 17.53 9.89
C ASP A 114 28.67 18.27 8.83
N LEU A 115 28.27 18.16 7.56
CA LEU A 115 28.95 18.87 6.47
C LEU A 115 28.85 20.38 6.64
N THR A 116 27.71 20.88 7.08
CA THR A 116 27.52 22.30 7.35
C THR A 116 28.40 22.76 8.51
N SER A 117 28.51 21.96 9.57
CA SER A 117 29.39 22.24 10.70
C SER A 117 30.86 22.35 10.27
N GLU A 118 31.30 21.43 9.44
CA GLU A 118 32.66 21.44 8.93
C GLU A 118 32.97 22.72 8.13
N VAL A 119 32.02 23.13 7.28
CA VAL A 119 32.17 24.36 6.50
C VAL A 119 32.26 25.59 7.39
N HIS A 120 31.46 25.64 8.45
CA HIS A 120 31.45 26.78 9.37
C HIS A 120 32.59 26.75 10.37
N ALA A 121 33.19 25.60 10.65
CA ALA A 121 34.32 25.46 11.57
C ALA A 121 35.64 25.82 10.90
N GLY A 122 35.67 25.73 9.59
CA GLY A 122 36.85 26.13 8.83
C GLY A 122 36.87 27.63 8.57
#